data_d4a092decd9bcaa0ed87313468234a41
#
_entry.id   d4a092decd9bcaa0ed87313468234a41
#
_cell.length_a   1.000
_cell.length_b   1.000
_cell.length_c   1.000
_cell.angle_alpha   90.00
_cell.angle_beta   90.00
_cell.angle_gamma   90.00
#
_symmetry.space_group_name_H-M   'P 1'
#
loop_
_entity.id
_entity.type
_entity.pdbx_description
1 polymer ?
#
loop_
_entity_poly.entity_id
_entity_poly.type
_entity_poly.pdbx_seq_one_letter_code
_entity_poly.pdbx_strand_id
1 'polypeptide(L)'
;DIFDVQVYAGDPKQVLSQWGKMMVSRTLAEKLGGVSEAIGQTLYNESLPQAVFTVEGVFEDFPSNSVFGGLDILLAMPTYSKNSTDNWLGNDRYHGYVKLQEGVDPESLTDAIHEMQVKNQPMEDLEKAGLKLWYYLERTDRQHVSDPTNRNMILMLLIVALLLISAAVVNYVLNSISSVVQRAKEVGVRKCYGAEGGDIAKLLFKEAAVHFTIALILVVAIIVGFAGQIENMLGASIVSLFSWQAIVV
;
A
#
# COMPACT_ATOMS: atom_id res chain seq x y z
N ASP A 1 4.65 -14.31 -15.68
CA ASP A 1 3.96 -13.78 -16.87
C ASP A 1 2.94 -12.66 -16.53
N ILE A 2 2.24 -12.72 -15.39
CA ILE A 2 1.35 -11.63 -14.92
C ILE A 2 2.13 -10.69 -13.99
N PHE A 3 2.88 -11.27 -13.07
CA PHE A 3 3.75 -10.56 -12.15
C PHE A 3 5.19 -10.74 -12.62
N ASP A 4 5.89 -9.64 -12.87
CA ASP A 4 7.28 -9.64 -13.34
C ASP A 4 8.24 -9.85 -12.15
N VAL A 5 8.21 -11.08 -11.61
CA VAL A 5 9.02 -11.48 -10.46
C VAL A 5 10.30 -12.15 -10.95
N GLN A 6 11.44 -11.67 -10.49
CA GLN A 6 12.72 -12.28 -10.77
C GLN A 6 12.81 -13.66 -10.09
N VAL A 7 13.30 -14.65 -10.82
CA VAL A 7 13.47 -16.01 -10.32
C VAL A 7 14.95 -16.33 -10.25
N TYR A 8 15.42 -16.80 -9.10
CA TYR A 8 16.82 -17.19 -8.87
C TYR A 8 17.07 -18.65 -9.23
N ALA A 9 16.07 -19.52 -9.01
CA ALA A 9 16.17 -20.95 -9.29
C ALA A 9 14.80 -21.53 -9.60
N GLY A 10 14.76 -22.58 -10.44
CA GLY A 10 13.54 -23.26 -10.87
C GLY A 10 12.81 -22.55 -12.01
N ASP A 11 11.91 -23.27 -12.67
CA ASP A 11 10.98 -22.72 -13.66
C ASP A 11 9.59 -22.62 -13.02
N PRO A 12 9.04 -21.39 -12.82
CA PRO A 12 7.74 -21.21 -12.18
C PRO A 12 6.61 -21.97 -12.86
N LYS A 13 6.62 -22.07 -14.20
CA LYS A 13 5.59 -22.78 -14.95
C LYS A 13 5.62 -24.27 -14.67
N GLN A 14 6.81 -24.82 -14.58
CA GLN A 14 7.00 -26.24 -14.30
C GLN A 14 6.73 -26.56 -12.82
N VAL A 15 7.30 -25.77 -11.90
CA VAL A 15 7.16 -26.01 -10.45
C VAL A 15 5.71 -25.85 -10.01
N LEU A 16 5.06 -24.74 -10.38
CA LEU A 16 3.70 -24.44 -9.93
C LEU A 16 2.60 -25.22 -10.66
N SER A 17 2.95 -26.04 -11.65
CA SER A 17 2.03 -26.98 -12.29
C SER A 17 2.00 -28.38 -11.66
N GLN A 18 2.95 -28.70 -10.78
CA GLN A 18 3.13 -30.04 -10.21
C GLN A 18 2.63 -30.11 -8.77
N TRP A 19 1.92 -31.19 -8.46
CA TRP A 19 1.44 -31.44 -7.09
C TRP A 19 2.59 -31.59 -6.09
N GLY A 20 2.44 -31.00 -4.90
CA GLY A 20 3.41 -31.09 -3.82
C GLY A 20 4.67 -30.23 -4.01
N LYS A 21 4.70 -29.38 -5.05
CA LYS A 21 5.82 -28.50 -5.33
C LYS A 21 5.54 -27.07 -4.85
N MET A 22 6.61 -26.38 -4.47
CA MET A 22 6.54 -24.99 -4.04
C MET A 22 7.76 -24.20 -4.51
N MET A 23 7.57 -22.90 -4.56
CA MET A 23 8.65 -21.92 -4.61
C MET A 23 8.69 -21.13 -3.33
N VAL A 24 9.87 -20.72 -2.90
CA VAL A 24 10.08 -19.91 -1.69
C VAL A 24 10.71 -18.57 -2.03
N SER A 25 10.44 -17.56 -1.19
CA SER A 25 11.09 -16.26 -1.30
C SER A 25 12.60 -16.38 -1.05
N ARG A 26 13.36 -15.40 -1.54
CA ARG A 26 14.80 -15.33 -1.26
C ARG A 26 15.07 -15.26 0.23
N THR A 27 14.32 -14.43 0.96
CA THR A 27 14.44 -14.30 2.42
C THR A 27 14.20 -15.63 3.13
N LEU A 28 13.23 -16.43 2.69
CA LEU A 28 13.00 -17.75 3.26
C LEU A 28 14.10 -18.73 2.86
N ALA A 29 14.57 -18.70 1.60
CA ALA A 29 15.68 -19.52 1.14
C ALA A 29 16.96 -19.26 1.94
N GLU A 30 17.27 -18.01 2.27
CA GLU A 30 18.41 -17.67 3.13
C GLU A 30 18.30 -18.28 4.54
N LYS A 31 17.09 -18.31 5.12
CA LYS A 31 16.82 -18.99 6.40
C LYS A 31 16.96 -20.52 6.30
N LEU A 32 16.81 -21.08 5.10
CA LEU A 32 16.97 -22.51 4.83
C LEU A 32 18.42 -22.89 4.46
N GLY A 33 19.37 -21.97 4.55
CA GLY A 33 20.79 -22.21 4.28
C GLY A 33 21.30 -21.60 2.98
N GLY A 34 20.46 -20.94 2.19
CA GLY A 34 20.80 -20.31 0.93
C GLY A 34 19.99 -20.88 -0.25
N VAL A 35 20.09 -20.21 -1.40
CA VAL A 35 19.31 -20.57 -2.59
C VAL A 35 19.56 -22.02 -3.03
N SER A 36 20.82 -22.46 -3.02
CA SER A 36 21.20 -23.81 -3.45
C SER A 36 20.76 -24.88 -2.46
N GLU A 37 20.88 -24.62 -1.18
CA GLU A 37 20.54 -25.53 -0.09
C GLU A 37 19.01 -25.61 0.13
N ALA A 38 18.27 -24.60 -0.20
CA ALA A 38 16.81 -24.58 -0.10
C ALA A 38 16.16 -25.53 -1.12
N ILE A 39 16.76 -25.68 -2.31
CA ILE A 39 16.23 -26.57 -3.35
C ILE A 39 16.30 -28.03 -2.92
N GLY A 40 15.19 -28.74 -3.05
CA GLY A 40 15.03 -30.14 -2.65
C GLY A 40 14.66 -30.35 -1.19
N GLN A 41 14.70 -29.31 -0.36
CA GLN A 41 14.19 -29.40 1.01
C GLN A 41 12.67 -29.62 1.02
N THR A 42 12.22 -30.31 2.04
CA THR A 42 10.80 -30.59 2.24
C THR A 42 10.29 -29.82 3.44
N LEU A 43 9.19 -29.10 3.24
CA LEU A 43 8.47 -28.39 4.27
C LEU A 43 7.10 -29.03 4.50
N TYR A 44 6.61 -28.97 5.70
CA TYR A 44 5.28 -29.45 6.05
C TYR A 44 4.52 -28.37 6.84
N ASN A 45 3.22 -28.42 6.75
CA ASN A 45 2.37 -27.53 7.54
C ASN A 45 1.92 -28.31 8.79
N GLU A 46 2.11 -27.70 9.98
CA GLU A 46 1.68 -28.33 11.25
C GLU A 46 0.20 -28.66 11.29
N SER A 47 -0.64 -27.86 10.63
CA SER A 47 -2.07 -28.09 10.53
C SER A 47 -2.44 -29.21 9.53
N LEU A 48 -1.52 -29.59 8.65
CA LEU A 48 -1.68 -30.62 7.61
C LEU A 48 -0.42 -31.48 7.53
N PRO A 49 -0.10 -32.27 8.56
CA PRO A 49 1.17 -33.02 8.64
C PRO A 49 1.38 -34.02 7.49
N GLN A 50 0.30 -34.40 6.82
CA GLN A 50 0.33 -35.37 5.69
C GLN A 50 0.72 -34.69 4.37
N ALA A 51 0.66 -33.35 4.29
CA ALA A 51 1.01 -32.61 3.10
C ALA A 51 2.48 -32.18 3.19
N VAL A 52 3.32 -32.91 2.48
CA VAL A 52 4.75 -32.61 2.33
C VAL A 52 4.95 -31.82 1.04
N PHE A 53 5.65 -30.71 1.13
CA PHE A 53 5.92 -29.83 0.01
C PHE A 53 7.41 -29.78 -0.25
N THR A 54 7.80 -29.96 -1.51
CA THR A 54 9.21 -29.88 -1.91
C THR A 54 9.51 -28.51 -2.53
N VAL A 55 10.55 -27.86 -2.06
CA VAL A 55 11.06 -26.60 -2.62
C VAL A 55 11.77 -26.92 -3.94
N GLU A 56 11.29 -26.39 -5.04
CA GLU A 56 11.89 -26.56 -6.39
C GLU A 56 12.17 -25.23 -7.09
N GLY A 57 11.92 -24.10 -6.40
CA GLY A 57 12.24 -22.81 -6.95
C GLY A 57 12.42 -21.75 -5.87
N VAL A 58 13.16 -20.68 -6.23
CA VAL A 58 13.38 -19.51 -5.39
C VAL A 58 13.09 -18.28 -6.21
N PHE A 59 12.25 -17.39 -5.68
CA PHE A 59 11.87 -16.14 -6.31
C PHE A 59 12.32 -14.94 -5.48
N GLU A 60 12.44 -13.76 -6.11
CA GLU A 60 12.72 -12.49 -5.43
C GLU A 60 11.55 -12.13 -4.53
N ASP A 61 11.86 -11.58 -3.35
CA ASP A 61 10.84 -11.11 -2.41
C ASP A 61 9.94 -10.07 -3.07
N PHE A 62 8.64 -10.21 -2.87
CA PHE A 62 7.71 -9.18 -3.32
C PHE A 62 7.95 -7.88 -2.55
N PRO A 63 7.86 -6.72 -3.22
CA PRO A 63 7.94 -5.44 -2.53
C PRO A 63 6.95 -5.38 -1.38
N SER A 64 7.40 -4.90 -0.22
CA SER A 64 6.57 -4.84 1.00
C SER A 64 5.31 -3.98 0.86
N ASN A 65 5.32 -3.03 -0.08
CA ASN A 65 4.18 -2.18 -0.44
C ASN A 65 3.28 -2.78 -1.54
N SER A 66 3.51 -4.03 -1.94
CA SER A 66 2.64 -4.74 -2.87
C SER A 66 1.58 -5.56 -2.14
N VAL A 67 0.51 -5.94 -2.85
CA VAL A 67 -0.54 -6.84 -2.34
C VAL A 67 0.04 -8.19 -1.90
N PHE A 68 1.20 -8.58 -2.43
CA PHE A 68 1.93 -9.82 -2.12
C PHE A 68 3.09 -9.59 -1.15
N GLY A 69 3.23 -8.39 -0.58
CA GLY A 69 4.27 -8.09 0.39
C GLY A 69 4.26 -9.07 1.57
N GLY A 70 5.41 -9.66 1.88
CA GLY A 70 5.53 -10.67 2.94
C GLY A 70 5.07 -12.09 2.55
N LEU A 71 4.77 -12.33 1.28
CA LEU A 71 4.47 -13.68 0.78
C LEU A 71 5.77 -14.45 0.57
N ASP A 72 6.04 -15.41 1.45
CA ASP A 72 7.27 -16.20 1.42
C ASP A 72 7.14 -17.50 0.63
N ILE A 73 5.94 -17.97 0.34
CA ILE A 73 5.70 -19.29 -0.26
C ILE A 73 4.68 -19.21 -1.38
N LEU A 74 5.01 -19.79 -2.54
CA LEU A 74 4.10 -20.03 -3.63
C LEU A 74 3.89 -21.55 -3.77
N LEU A 75 2.67 -22.00 -3.58
CA LEU A 75 2.29 -23.41 -3.74
C LEU A 75 1.73 -23.68 -5.13
N ALA A 76 2.02 -24.85 -5.64
CA ALA A 76 1.41 -25.30 -6.87
C ALA A 76 -0.11 -25.44 -6.71
N MET A 77 -0.88 -24.79 -7.57
CA MET A 77 -2.35 -24.78 -7.53
C MET A 77 -2.97 -26.20 -7.52
N PRO A 78 -2.45 -27.20 -8.26
CA PRO A 78 -2.95 -28.57 -8.20
C PRO A 78 -2.89 -29.19 -6.80
N THR A 79 -1.97 -28.76 -5.96
CA THR A 79 -1.86 -29.24 -4.57
C THR A 79 -3.03 -28.80 -3.73
N TYR A 80 -3.52 -27.61 -3.97
CA TYR A 80 -4.62 -27.02 -3.24
C TYR A 80 -5.97 -27.45 -3.82
N SER A 81 -6.09 -27.48 -5.15
CA SER A 81 -7.34 -27.78 -5.84
C SER A 81 -7.80 -29.23 -5.71
N LYS A 82 -6.90 -30.17 -5.40
CA LYS A 82 -7.25 -31.59 -5.23
C LYS A 82 -8.30 -31.83 -4.11
N ASN A 83 -8.35 -30.95 -3.12
CA ASN A 83 -9.30 -30.99 -2.01
C ASN A 83 -10.39 -29.91 -2.12
N SER A 84 -10.38 -29.13 -3.17
CA SER A 84 -11.36 -28.09 -3.46
C SER A 84 -12.35 -28.66 -4.47
N THR A 85 -13.62 -28.46 -4.22
CA THR A 85 -14.67 -28.80 -5.18
C THR A 85 -14.59 -27.83 -6.36
N ASP A 86 -14.69 -28.33 -7.58
CA ASP A 86 -14.85 -27.54 -8.81
C ASP A 86 -16.22 -26.84 -8.79
N ASN A 87 -16.47 -26.07 -7.76
CA ASN A 87 -17.72 -25.41 -7.55
C ASN A 87 -17.56 -23.91 -7.81
N TRP A 88 -18.37 -23.38 -8.66
CA TRP A 88 -18.46 -21.95 -8.95
C TRP A 88 -19.08 -21.12 -7.83
N LEU A 89 -19.60 -21.76 -6.78
CA LEU A 89 -20.21 -21.14 -5.62
C LEU A 89 -19.54 -21.56 -4.33
N GLY A 90 -19.46 -20.65 -3.39
CA GLY A 90 -19.15 -20.98 -2.01
C GLY A 90 -17.67 -21.03 -1.66
N ASN A 91 -16.81 -20.39 -2.43
CA ASN A 91 -15.39 -20.36 -2.12
C ASN A 91 -14.77 -18.99 -2.42
N ASP A 92 -14.99 -18.05 -1.54
CA ASP A 92 -14.46 -16.68 -1.61
C ASP A 92 -12.95 -16.61 -1.27
N ARG A 93 -12.24 -17.74 -1.45
CA ARG A 93 -10.83 -17.87 -1.06
C ARG A 93 -9.86 -17.59 -2.20
N TYR A 94 -10.36 -17.44 -3.41
CA TYR A 94 -9.52 -17.25 -4.59
C TYR A 94 -9.57 -15.80 -5.07
N HIS A 95 -8.40 -15.23 -5.28
CA HIS A 95 -8.24 -13.99 -6.01
C HIS A 95 -7.75 -14.31 -7.42
N GLY A 96 -8.51 -13.95 -8.43
CA GLY A 96 -8.14 -14.12 -9.83
C GLY A 96 -7.44 -12.87 -10.35
N TYR A 97 -6.28 -13.04 -10.97
CA TYR A 97 -5.58 -11.95 -11.63
C TYR A 97 -5.52 -12.21 -13.12
N VAL A 98 -5.82 -11.20 -13.92
CA VAL A 98 -5.76 -11.28 -15.38
C VAL A 98 -4.91 -10.16 -15.93
N LYS A 99 -4.10 -10.46 -16.92
CA LYS A 99 -3.34 -9.45 -17.66
C LYS A 99 -4.09 -9.15 -18.95
N LEU A 100 -4.58 -7.93 -19.05
CA LEU A 100 -5.26 -7.46 -20.25
C LEU A 100 -4.23 -7.08 -21.32
N GLN A 101 -4.64 -7.15 -22.58
CA GLN A 101 -3.87 -6.60 -23.69
C GLN A 101 -3.82 -5.07 -23.56
N GLU A 102 -2.75 -4.49 -24.07
CA GLU A 102 -2.58 -3.04 -24.06
C GLU A 102 -3.73 -2.34 -24.80
N GLY A 103 -4.33 -1.33 -24.19
CA GLY A 103 -5.45 -0.58 -24.74
C GLY A 103 -6.84 -1.18 -24.51
N VAL A 104 -6.94 -2.34 -23.84
CA VAL A 104 -8.26 -2.90 -23.48
C VAL A 104 -8.76 -2.25 -22.20
N ASP A 105 -9.96 -1.67 -22.28
CA ASP A 105 -10.66 -1.14 -21.11
C ASP A 105 -11.26 -2.29 -20.27
N PRO A 106 -10.92 -2.41 -18.98
CA PRO A 106 -11.51 -3.41 -18.09
C PRO A 106 -13.05 -3.39 -18.06
N GLU A 107 -13.65 -2.21 -18.15
CA GLU A 107 -15.11 -2.06 -18.11
C GLU A 107 -15.79 -2.70 -19.32
N SER A 108 -15.11 -2.76 -20.47
CA SER A 108 -15.65 -3.40 -21.68
C SER A 108 -15.85 -4.92 -21.54
N LEU A 109 -15.22 -5.54 -20.54
CA LEU A 109 -15.32 -6.98 -20.27
C LEU A 109 -16.45 -7.34 -19.29
N THR A 110 -17.12 -6.36 -18.72
CA THR A 110 -18.17 -6.57 -17.70
C THR A 110 -19.28 -7.48 -18.18
N ASP A 111 -19.77 -7.26 -19.40
CA ASP A 111 -20.84 -8.07 -19.98
C ASP A 111 -20.41 -9.52 -20.23
N ALA A 112 -19.19 -9.72 -20.76
CA ALA A 112 -18.64 -11.05 -20.99
C ALA A 112 -18.41 -11.82 -19.67
N ILE A 113 -17.99 -11.12 -18.61
CA ILE A 113 -17.83 -11.70 -17.27
C ILE A 113 -19.21 -12.07 -16.71
N HIS A 114 -20.20 -11.23 -16.90
CA HIS A 114 -21.56 -11.52 -16.47
C HIS A 114 -22.18 -12.71 -17.23
N GLU A 115 -22.01 -12.82 -18.54
CA GLU A 115 -22.41 -13.99 -19.31
C GLU A 115 -21.74 -15.28 -18.83
N MET A 116 -20.45 -15.23 -18.56
CA MET A 116 -19.70 -16.36 -17.97
C MET A 116 -20.30 -16.74 -16.59
N GLN A 117 -20.66 -15.75 -15.79
CA GLN A 117 -21.27 -15.95 -14.47
C GLN A 117 -22.62 -16.65 -14.58
N VAL A 118 -23.50 -16.14 -15.42
CA VAL A 118 -24.84 -16.73 -15.67
C VAL A 118 -24.75 -18.16 -16.20
N LYS A 119 -23.75 -18.44 -17.02
CA LYS A 119 -23.54 -19.79 -17.58
C LYS A 119 -23.12 -20.82 -16.55
N ASN A 120 -22.35 -20.42 -15.54
CA ASN A 120 -21.67 -21.34 -14.61
C ASN A 120 -22.24 -21.30 -13.19
N GLN A 121 -23.06 -20.32 -12.86
CA GLN A 121 -23.66 -20.15 -11.54
C GLN A 121 -25.17 -20.16 -11.61
N PRO A 122 -25.89 -20.72 -10.62
CA PRO A 122 -27.34 -20.72 -10.54
C PRO A 122 -27.84 -19.32 -10.09
N MET A 123 -27.74 -18.33 -10.97
CA MET A 123 -28.04 -16.93 -10.65
C MET A 123 -29.47 -16.73 -10.17
N GLU A 124 -30.45 -17.47 -10.73
CA GLU A 124 -31.85 -17.40 -10.30
C GLU A 124 -32.06 -17.87 -8.86
N ASP A 125 -31.34 -18.90 -8.42
CA ASP A 125 -31.46 -19.42 -7.07
C ASP A 125 -30.77 -18.51 -6.05
N LEU A 126 -29.66 -17.87 -6.47
CA LEU A 126 -29.00 -16.85 -5.66
C LEU A 126 -29.89 -15.62 -5.46
N GLU A 127 -30.55 -15.16 -6.51
CA GLU A 127 -31.47 -14.03 -6.44
C GLU A 127 -32.70 -14.33 -5.56
N LYS A 128 -33.25 -15.54 -5.66
CA LYS A 128 -34.33 -16.01 -4.75
C LYS A 128 -33.88 -16.07 -3.30
N ALA A 129 -32.61 -16.38 -3.06
CA ALA A 129 -31.98 -16.36 -1.72
C ALA A 129 -31.61 -14.94 -1.24
N GLY A 130 -31.88 -13.90 -2.05
CA GLY A 130 -31.57 -12.51 -1.73
C GLY A 130 -30.08 -12.16 -1.88
N LEU A 131 -29.30 -13.02 -2.53
CA LEU A 131 -27.88 -12.82 -2.76
C LEU A 131 -27.68 -12.22 -4.15
N LYS A 132 -26.90 -11.15 -4.22
CA LYS A 132 -26.44 -10.54 -5.48
C LYS A 132 -24.95 -10.67 -5.57
N LEU A 133 -24.47 -11.46 -6.54
CA LEU A 133 -23.06 -11.65 -6.83
C LEU A 133 -22.72 -10.94 -8.12
N TRP A 134 -21.69 -10.11 -8.07
CA TRP A 134 -21.16 -9.40 -9.23
C TRP A 134 -19.65 -9.60 -9.28
N TYR A 135 -19.14 -10.03 -10.43
CA TYR A 135 -17.73 -10.05 -10.72
C TYR A 135 -17.38 -8.86 -11.60
N TYR A 136 -16.37 -8.15 -11.25
CA TYR A 136 -15.84 -7.04 -12.04
C TYR A 136 -14.32 -7.06 -11.97
N LEU A 137 -13.68 -6.47 -12.96
CA LEU A 137 -12.23 -6.31 -12.98
C LEU A 137 -11.86 -5.02 -12.26
N GLU A 138 -11.01 -5.12 -11.29
CA GLU A 138 -10.44 -3.98 -10.61
C GLU A 138 -8.94 -3.89 -10.89
N ARG A 139 -8.45 -2.67 -11.10
CA ARG A 139 -7.02 -2.43 -11.27
C ARG A 139 -6.29 -2.72 -9.98
N THR A 140 -5.20 -3.48 -10.07
CA THR A 140 -4.37 -3.89 -8.91
C THR A 140 -3.75 -2.69 -8.18
N ASP A 141 -3.43 -1.62 -8.91
CA ASP A 141 -2.88 -0.38 -8.33
C ASP A 141 -3.90 0.42 -7.51
N ARG A 142 -5.20 0.20 -7.74
CA ARG A 142 -6.29 0.85 -7.01
C ARG A 142 -6.91 -0.01 -5.91
N GLN A 143 -6.66 -1.30 -5.92
CA GLN A 143 -7.28 -2.25 -4.98
C GLN A 143 -7.10 -1.83 -3.51
N HIS A 144 -5.93 -1.28 -3.15
CA HIS A 144 -5.67 -0.85 -1.78
C HIS A 144 -6.50 0.37 -1.36
N VAL A 145 -6.78 1.28 -2.28
CA VAL A 145 -7.56 2.51 -2.02
C VAL A 145 -9.06 2.26 -2.13
N SER A 146 -9.46 1.28 -2.94
CA SER A 146 -10.86 0.89 -3.16
C SER A 146 -11.44 0.12 -1.98
N ASP A 147 -10.60 -0.52 -1.15
CA ASP A 147 -11.07 -1.19 0.06
C ASP A 147 -11.72 -0.18 1.02
N PRO A 148 -13.00 -0.36 1.38
CA PRO A 148 -13.72 0.56 2.28
C PRO A 148 -13.01 0.77 3.62
N THR A 149 -12.33 -0.25 4.14
CA THR A 149 -11.59 -0.17 5.40
C THR A 149 -10.40 0.76 5.29
N ASN A 150 -9.60 0.60 4.23
CA ASN A 150 -8.44 1.44 3.97
C ASN A 150 -8.85 2.89 3.68
N ARG A 151 -9.90 3.06 2.88
CA ARG A 151 -10.46 4.38 2.57
C ARG A 151 -10.93 5.11 3.83
N ASN A 152 -11.66 4.45 4.71
CA ASN A 152 -12.12 5.02 5.96
C ASN A 152 -10.95 5.38 6.89
N MET A 153 -9.92 4.54 6.95
CA MET A 153 -8.70 4.80 7.70
C MET A 153 -7.96 6.05 7.16
N ILE A 154 -7.79 6.16 5.84
CA ILE A 154 -7.16 7.32 5.19
C ILE A 154 -7.97 8.59 5.50
N LEU A 155 -9.29 8.54 5.39
CA LEU A 155 -10.17 9.67 5.67
C LEU A 155 -10.08 10.11 7.15
N MET A 156 -10.05 9.15 8.07
CA MET A 156 -9.85 9.42 9.50
C MET A 156 -8.50 10.10 9.77
N LEU A 157 -7.41 9.58 9.19
CA LEU A 157 -6.09 10.18 9.32
C LEU A 157 -6.04 11.59 8.74
N LEU A 158 -6.70 11.84 7.62
CA LEU A 158 -6.79 13.16 7.01
C LEU A 158 -7.55 14.15 7.88
N ILE A 159 -8.65 13.74 8.51
CA ILE A 159 -9.39 14.57 9.47
C ILE A 159 -8.50 14.92 10.66
N VAL A 160 -7.80 13.94 11.25
CA VAL A 160 -6.89 14.17 12.37
C VAL A 160 -5.77 15.14 11.98
N ALA A 161 -5.16 14.97 10.81
CA ALA A 161 -4.14 15.88 10.29
C ALA A 161 -4.68 17.32 10.15
N LEU A 162 -5.89 17.46 9.63
CA LEU A 162 -6.54 18.76 9.44
C LEU A 162 -6.83 19.45 10.79
N LEU A 163 -7.27 18.69 11.80
CA LEU A 163 -7.47 19.21 13.16
C LEU A 163 -6.15 19.65 13.79
N LEU A 164 -5.07 18.88 13.63
CA LEU A 164 -3.75 19.24 14.13
C LEU A 164 -3.22 20.52 13.48
N ILE A 165 -3.36 20.64 12.15
CA ILE A 165 -2.96 21.85 11.42
C ILE A 165 -3.80 23.04 11.90
N SER A 166 -5.11 22.88 12.06
CA SER A 166 -5.99 23.96 12.55
C SER A 166 -5.58 24.42 13.95
N ALA A 167 -5.30 23.50 14.87
CA ALA A 167 -4.82 23.82 16.21
C ALA A 167 -3.47 24.55 16.18
N ALA A 168 -2.54 24.12 15.32
CA ALA A 168 -1.25 24.75 15.14
C ALA A 168 -1.39 26.20 14.61
N VAL A 169 -2.28 26.40 13.62
CA VAL A 169 -2.58 27.76 13.08
C VAL A 169 -3.16 28.66 14.14
N VAL A 170 -4.14 28.20 14.91
CA VAL A 170 -4.73 28.97 16.01
C VAL A 170 -3.67 29.35 17.05
N ASN A 171 -2.84 28.41 17.48
CA ASN A 171 -1.75 28.67 18.41
C ASN A 171 -0.75 29.69 17.85
N TYR A 172 -0.37 29.57 16.58
CA TYR A 172 0.52 30.51 15.92
C TYR A 172 -0.10 31.92 15.87
N VAL A 173 -1.38 32.04 15.49
CA VAL A 173 -2.09 33.36 15.44
C VAL A 173 -2.15 34.00 16.81
N LEU A 174 -2.51 33.25 17.86
CA LEU A 174 -2.55 33.76 19.22
C LEU A 174 -1.19 34.29 19.71
N ASN A 175 -0.13 33.50 19.45
CA ASN A 175 1.24 33.92 19.78
C ASN A 175 1.68 35.16 18.99
N SER A 176 1.33 35.25 17.71
CA SER A 176 1.64 36.38 16.85
C SER A 176 0.93 37.67 17.35
N ILE A 177 -0.35 37.57 17.67
CA ILE A 177 -1.11 38.72 18.23
C ILE A 177 -0.48 39.18 19.55
N SER A 178 -0.16 38.26 20.44
CA SER A 178 0.48 38.58 21.72
C SER A 178 1.83 39.29 21.52
N SER A 179 2.63 38.83 20.57
CA SER A 179 3.92 39.44 20.21
C SER A 179 3.75 40.86 19.65
N VAL A 180 2.77 41.08 18.78
CA VAL A 180 2.48 42.44 18.21
C VAL A 180 2.03 43.38 19.29
N VAL A 181 1.18 42.98 20.23
CA VAL A 181 0.72 43.80 21.34
C VAL A 181 1.88 44.18 22.25
N GLN A 182 2.78 43.27 22.57
CA GLN A 182 3.98 43.56 23.37
C GLN A 182 4.92 44.56 22.68
N ARG A 183 4.99 44.55 21.36
CA ARG A 183 5.82 45.46 20.54
C ARG A 183 5.07 46.71 20.06
N ALA A 184 3.84 46.95 20.54
CA ALA A 184 3.03 48.10 20.12
C ALA A 184 3.76 49.45 20.24
N LYS A 185 4.60 49.59 21.27
CA LYS A 185 5.42 50.80 21.49
C LYS A 185 6.48 50.96 20.38
N GLU A 186 7.15 49.90 19.98
CA GLU A 186 8.13 49.91 18.90
C GLU A 186 7.47 50.23 17.56
N VAL A 187 6.32 49.59 17.27
CA VAL A 187 5.52 49.87 16.08
C VAL A 187 5.04 51.31 16.05
N GLY A 188 4.61 51.85 17.19
CA GLY A 188 4.23 53.25 17.32
C GLY A 188 5.37 54.22 17.01
N VAL A 189 6.55 53.97 17.56
CA VAL A 189 7.75 54.77 17.27
C VAL A 189 8.10 54.75 15.80
N ARG A 190 8.09 53.57 15.16
CA ARG A 190 8.36 53.41 13.71
C ARG A 190 7.36 54.21 12.86
N LYS A 191 6.07 54.21 13.23
CA LYS A 191 5.05 54.99 12.55
C LYS A 191 5.29 56.49 12.68
N CYS A 192 5.76 56.99 13.84
CA CYS A 192 6.15 58.36 14.01
C CYS A 192 7.32 58.80 13.11
N TYR A 193 8.18 57.85 12.75
CA TYR A 193 9.29 58.04 11.79
C TYR A 193 8.90 57.77 10.33
N GLY A 194 7.59 57.62 10.02
CA GLY A 194 7.08 57.54 8.66
C GLY A 194 7.00 56.12 8.08
N ALA A 195 7.07 55.09 8.92
CA ALA A 195 6.89 53.72 8.43
C ALA A 195 5.41 53.50 8.07
N GLU A 196 5.19 52.95 6.87
CA GLU A 196 3.86 52.56 6.39
C GLU A 196 3.43 51.19 6.95
N GLY A 197 2.12 50.91 6.91
CA GLY A 197 1.58 49.64 7.37
C GLY A 197 2.17 48.43 6.63
N GLY A 198 2.56 48.62 5.36
CA GLY A 198 3.24 47.61 4.54
C GLY A 198 4.64 47.22 5.04
N ASP A 199 5.38 48.14 5.62
CA ASP A 199 6.71 47.88 6.17
C ASP A 199 6.66 47.06 7.45
N ILE A 200 5.63 47.29 8.27
CA ILE A 200 5.34 46.52 9.48
C ILE A 200 4.91 45.10 9.09
N ALA A 201 4.04 44.95 8.07
CA ALA A 201 3.62 43.66 7.56
C ALA A 201 4.79 42.86 7.00
N LYS A 202 5.69 43.50 6.24
CA LYS A 202 6.93 42.82 5.72
C LYS A 202 7.83 42.35 6.85
N LEU A 203 7.95 43.13 7.95
CA LEU A 203 8.75 42.73 9.11
C LEU A 203 8.17 41.49 9.78
N LEU A 204 6.87 41.44 10.02
CA LEU A 204 6.17 40.32 10.61
C LEU A 204 6.25 39.07 9.70
N PHE A 205 6.11 39.27 8.39
CA PHE A 205 6.24 38.19 7.44
C PHE A 205 7.66 37.57 7.40
N LYS A 206 8.70 38.44 7.47
CA LYS A 206 10.09 37.93 7.57
C LYS A 206 10.31 37.11 8.84
N GLU A 207 9.78 37.57 9.97
CA GLU A 207 9.88 36.86 11.24
C GLU A 207 9.16 35.51 11.17
N ALA A 208 7.95 35.49 10.61
CA ALA A 208 7.20 34.24 10.34
C ALA A 208 7.95 33.28 9.42
N ALA A 209 8.56 33.81 8.35
CA ALA A 209 9.32 33.00 7.40
C ALA A 209 10.55 32.34 8.05
N VAL A 210 11.24 33.06 8.94
CA VAL A 210 12.37 32.51 9.70
C VAL A 210 11.91 31.35 10.60
N HIS A 211 10.84 31.54 11.38
CA HIS A 211 10.29 30.50 12.23
C HIS A 211 9.83 29.28 11.44
N PHE A 212 9.16 29.52 10.32
CA PHE A 212 8.73 28.44 9.42
C PHE A 212 9.93 27.66 8.85
N THR A 213 10.99 28.34 8.44
CA THR A 213 12.20 27.71 7.93
C THR A 213 12.88 26.84 9.00
N ILE A 214 12.98 27.35 10.23
CA ILE A 214 13.53 26.57 11.35
C ILE A 214 12.66 25.33 11.62
N ALA A 215 11.34 25.49 11.66
CA ALA A 215 10.41 24.39 11.87
C ALA A 215 10.55 23.33 10.75
N LEU A 216 10.66 23.76 9.49
CA LEU A 216 10.85 22.84 8.36
C LEU A 216 12.16 22.06 8.47
N ILE A 217 13.26 22.72 8.84
CA ILE A 217 14.55 22.04 9.06
C ILE A 217 14.43 21.00 10.17
N LEU A 218 13.75 21.33 11.27
CA LEU A 218 13.54 20.39 12.38
C LEU A 218 12.69 19.19 11.96
N VAL A 219 11.61 19.41 11.18
CA VAL A 219 10.77 18.33 10.65
C VAL A 219 11.59 17.39 9.75
N VAL A 220 12.39 17.95 8.83
CA VAL A 220 13.27 17.15 7.96
C VAL A 220 14.29 16.37 8.80
N ALA A 221 14.91 17.01 9.80
CA ALA A 221 15.86 16.35 10.69
C ALA A 221 15.23 15.17 11.47
N ILE A 222 13.98 15.34 11.95
CA ILE A 222 13.24 14.28 12.63
C ILE A 222 12.93 13.14 11.65
N ILE A 223 12.42 13.43 10.45
CA ILE A 223 12.11 12.41 9.44
C ILE A 223 13.37 11.62 9.09
N VAL A 224 14.49 12.28 8.84
CA VAL A 224 15.75 11.62 8.52
C VAL A 224 16.28 10.83 9.70
N GLY A 225 16.19 11.36 10.93
CA GLY A 225 16.65 10.69 12.14
C GLY A 225 15.88 9.41 12.47
N PHE A 226 14.60 9.38 12.14
CA PHE A 226 13.72 8.24 12.37
C PHE A 226 13.40 7.44 11.10
N ALA A 227 14.11 7.71 10.00
CA ALA A 227 13.83 7.11 8.69
C ALA A 227 13.76 5.58 8.77
N GLY A 228 14.74 4.93 9.38
CA GLY A 228 14.76 3.48 9.50
C GLY A 228 13.60 2.89 10.30
N GLN A 229 13.17 3.56 11.38
CA GLN A 229 12.01 3.11 12.15
C GLN A 229 10.71 3.28 11.35
N ILE A 230 10.57 4.40 10.63
CA ILE A 230 9.40 4.69 9.80
C ILE A 230 9.33 3.70 8.64
N GLU A 231 10.45 3.44 7.96
CA GLU A 231 10.52 2.45 6.88
C GLU A 231 10.18 1.04 7.35
N ASN A 232 10.66 0.63 8.51
CA ASN A 232 10.31 -0.67 9.11
C ASN A 232 8.81 -0.77 9.47
N MET A 233 8.19 0.32 9.90
CA MET A 233 6.76 0.34 10.24
C MET A 233 5.87 0.38 9.00
N LEU A 234 6.27 1.13 7.97
CA LEU A 234 5.50 1.30 6.74
C LEU A 234 5.76 0.18 5.72
N GLY A 235 6.86 -0.56 5.88
CA GLY A 235 7.31 -1.54 4.91
C GLY A 235 7.69 -0.94 3.55
N ALA A 236 7.92 0.37 3.48
CA ALA A 236 8.26 1.09 2.27
C ALA A 236 9.32 2.16 2.54
N SER A 237 10.21 2.39 1.57
CA SER A 237 11.22 3.44 1.69
C SER A 237 10.58 4.83 1.70
N ILE A 238 11.03 5.71 2.61
CA ILE A 238 10.58 7.11 2.67
C ILE A 238 10.84 7.83 1.34
N VAL A 239 11.94 7.50 0.66
CA VAL A 239 12.29 8.09 -0.64
C VAL A 239 11.24 7.77 -1.70
N SER A 240 10.66 6.56 -1.67
CA SER A 240 9.60 6.16 -2.59
C SER A 240 8.29 6.93 -2.37
N LEU A 241 8.00 7.36 -1.14
CA LEU A 241 6.82 8.15 -0.79
C LEU A 241 6.88 9.58 -1.36
N PHE A 242 8.09 10.12 -1.58
CA PHE A 242 8.30 11.44 -2.18
C PHE A 242 8.56 11.38 -3.70
N SER A 243 8.45 10.19 -4.31
CA SER A 243 8.54 10.08 -5.77
C SER A 243 7.36 10.80 -6.43
N TRP A 244 7.61 11.42 -7.60
CA TRP A 244 6.54 12.12 -8.35
C TRP A 244 5.34 11.21 -8.64
N GLN A 245 5.58 9.92 -8.79
CA GLN A 245 4.51 8.92 -9.00
C GLN A 245 3.60 8.72 -7.78
N ALA A 246 4.12 8.93 -6.56
CA ALA A 246 3.32 8.86 -5.33
C ALA A 246 2.51 10.15 -5.05
N ILE A 247 2.87 11.27 -5.70
CA ILE A 247 2.20 12.57 -5.50
C ILE A 247 1.02 12.74 -6.47
N VAL A 248 1.00 11.99 -7.58
CA VAL A 248 0.02 12.10 -8.68
C VAL A 248 -1.11 11.06 -8.59
N VAL A 249 -1.10 10.18 -7.60
CA VAL A 249 -2.19 9.26 -7.26
C VAL A 249 -3.05 9.89 -6.17
#